data_f2cc97d95668c0e3e627c238bb1d9b23
#
_entry.id   f2cc97d95668c0e3e627c238bb1d9b23
#
_cell.length_a   1.000
_cell.length_b   1.000
_cell.length_c   1.000
_cell.angle_alpha   90.00
_cell.angle_beta   90.00
_cell.angle_gamma   90.00
#
_symmetry.space_group_name_H-M   'P 1'
#
loop_
_entity.id
_entity.type
_entity.pdbx_description
1 polymer ?
#
loop_
_entity_poly.entity_id
_entity_poly.type
_entity_poly.pdbx_seq_one_letter_code
_entity_poly.pdbx_strand_id
1 'polypeptide(L)'
;YETSAIPQDRMGGYRDYWMAADVLEFTSHGYNGYVYNADNERVPFMGYRADCINNFAIDFLHGRKEQTEPFFLFISQIEPHHQNDRRRYEGPDGSRAQFADFQPPGDLAACSRACAQGTDVSNWRENYPDYLGCCHSLDYNVGRLVDTLKEQGMWENTILVYTADHGSHFLTRGREAEYKRTCHDASIHIPLIITGPGFKGGNVVENVVSLLDVPATLLACAGIERPEGFRGRDLRVLTDEQTPDWDETAFLQISESRVGRAIRTPEYTYAVRAPGDGYRVFASDVYYEEFFYVLKEDPYQQNNLAADPAWAQTRAQLAQVLCQKMEQAGETPPEIRPFRVW
;
A
#
# COMPACT_ATOMS: atom_id res chain seq x y z
N TYR A 1 -20.54 5.04 -12.88
CA TYR A 1 -19.56 4.64 -11.88
C TYR A 1 -18.70 3.56 -12.49
N GLU A 2 -17.53 3.28 -12.04
CA GLU A 2 -16.73 2.06 -12.25
C GLU A 2 -16.27 1.78 -13.69
N THR A 3 -17.13 1.86 -14.69
CA THR A 3 -16.78 1.68 -16.11
C THR A 3 -16.90 2.97 -16.94
N SER A 4 -17.26 4.08 -16.30
CA SER A 4 -17.42 5.40 -16.92
C SER A 4 -16.12 6.19 -16.90
N ALA A 5 -16.04 7.22 -17.77
CA ALA A 5 -14.98 8.22 -17.68
C ALA A 5 -15.09 9.01 -16.36
N ILE A 6 -13.96 9.39 -15.81
CA ILE A 6 -13.88 10.25 -14.62
C ILE A 6 -14.16 11.69 -15.06
N PRO A 7 -15.13 12.41 -14.44
CA PRO A 7 -15.38 13.81 -14.74
C PRO A 7 -14.11 14.66 -14.48
N GLN A 8 -13.89 15.69 -15.29
CA GLN A 8 -12.70 16.53 -15.20
C GLN A 8 -12.47 17.19 -13.84
N ASP A 9 -13.53 17.56 -13.13
CA ASP A 9 -13.47 18.12 -11.78
C ASP A 9 -13.04 17.08 -10.72
N ARG A 10 -13.05 15.80 -11.05
CA ARG A 10 -12.60 14.69 -10.21
C ARG A 10 -11.25 14.08 -10.60
N MET A 11 -10.57 14.63 -11.60
CA MET A 11 -9.26 14.16 -12.05
C MET A 11 -8.09 14.57 -11.10
N GLY A 12 -8.38 15.06 -9.89
CA GLY A 12 -7.36 15.34 -8.89
C GLY A 12 -6.32 16.42 -9.26
N GLY A 13 -6.61 17.25 -10.28
CA GLY A 13 -5.68 18.28 -10.78
C GLY A 13 -4.78 17.82 -11.92
N TYR A 14 -4.79 16.56 -12.31
CA TYR A 14 -4.06 16.04 -13.48
C TYR A 14 -4.77 16.49 -14.77
N ARG A 15 -4.20 17.47 -15.47
CA ARG A 15 -4.85 18.10 -16.65
C ARG A 15 -4.05 17.97 -17.93
N ASP A 16 -2.73 17.83 -17.83
CA ASP A 16 -1.84 17.88 -18.99
C ASP A 16 -1.78 16.53 -19.72
N TYR A 17 -1.91 15.45 -18.98
CA TYR A 17 -1.95 14.08 -19.49
C TYR A 17 -2.83 13.20 -18.62
N TRP A 18 -3.72 12.44 -19.24
CA TRP A 18 -4.65 11.57 -18.54
C TRP A 18 -4.94 10.32 -19.35
N MET A 19 -4.63 9.16 -18.81
CA MET A 19 -4.96 7.84 -19.33
C MET A 19 -5.36 6.95 -18.16
N ALA A 20 -6.65 6.98 -17.78
CA ALA A 20 -7.11 6.27 -16.60
C ALA A 20 -8.54 5.73 -16.73
N ALA A 21 -8.90 4.82 -15.85
CA ALA A 21 -10.27 4.37 -15.61
C ALA A 21 -10.65 4.67 -14.16
N ASP A 22 -11.95 4.80 -13.86
CA ASP A 22 -12.42 4.99 -12.49
C ASP A 22 -12.04 3.78 -11.63
N VAL A 23 -12.32 2.57 -12.10
CA VAL A 23 -11.81 1.33 -11.54
C VAL A 23 -11.27 0.46 -12.67
N LEU A 24 -9.95 0.39 -12.81
CA LEU A 24 -9.29 -0.30 -13.91
C LEU A 24 -9.64 -1.80 -13.97
N GLU A 25 -9.94 -2.41 -12.82
CA GLU A 25 -10.41 -3.79 -12.74
C GLU A 25 -11.69 -4.06 -13.54
N PHE A 26 -12.59 -3.08 -13.64
CA PHE A 26 -13.86 -3.25 -14.32
C PHE A 26 -13.81 -2.88 -15.81
N THR A 27 -12.75 -2.22 -16.25
CA THR A 27 -12.55 -1.89 -17.66
C THR A 27 -11.54 -2.82 -18.35
N SER A 28 -10.95 -3.76 -17.61
CA SER A 28 -9.93 -4.68 -18.11
C SER A 28 -9.83 -5.93 -17.23
N HIS A 29 -9.19 -6.94 -17.79
CA HIS A 29 -8.65 -8.08 -17.07
C HIS A 29 -7.12 -8.10 -17.20
N GLY A 30 -6.45 -9.20 -16.85
CA GLY A 30 -4.99 -9.30 -17.02
C GLY A 30 -4.51 -8.96 -18.44
N TYR A 31 -5.33 -9.27 -19.45
CA TYR A 31 -5.09 -8.92 -20.85
C TYR A 31 -6.25 -8.14 -21.41
N ASN A 32 -5.92 -7.12 -22.21
CA ASN A 32 -6.84 -6.28 -22.96
C ASN A 32 -7.81 -5.47 -22.08
N GLY A 33 -8.23 -4.35 -22.59
CA GLY A 33 -9.13 -3.46 -21.89
C GLY A 33 -9.16 -2.08 -22.52
N TYR A 34 -9.56 -1.11 -21.74
CA TYR A 34 -9.55 0.29 -22.15
C TYR A 34 -9.39 1.21 -20.93
N VAL A 35 -8.87 2.39 -21.22
CA VAL A 35 -8.86 3.55 -20.32
C VAL A 35 -9.59 4.71 -21.01
N TYR A 36 -9.66 5.86 -20.35
CA TYR A 36 -10.16 7.09 -20.92
C TYR A 36 -9.05 8.13 -20.96
N ASN A 37 -8.99 8.92 -22.05
CA ASN A 37 -8.11 10.08 -22.14
C ASN A 37 -8.74 11.32 -21.46
N ALA A 38 -8.05 12.47 -21.53
CA ALA A 38 -8.51 13.72 -20.94
C ALA A 38 -9.83 14.26 -21.55
N ASP A 39 -10.15 13.87 -22.76
CA ASP A 39 -11.39 14.23 -23.46
C ASP A 39 -12.53 13.24 -23.20
N ASN A 40 -12.34 12.31 -22.27
CA ASN A 40 -13.26 11.23 -21.95
C ASN A 40 -13.54 10.26 -23.12
N GLU A 41 -12.61 10.16 -24.05
CA GLU A 41 -12.68 9.17 -25.12
C GLU A 41 -12.06 7.84 -24.67
N ARG A 42 -12.68 6.74 -25.08
CA ARG A 42 -12.14 5.41 -24.83
C ARG A 42 -10.88 5.16 -25.65
N VAL A 43 -9.82 4.77 -24.97
CA VAL A 43 -8.55 4.33 -25.54
C VAL A 43 -8.37 2.85 -25.26
N PRO A 44 -8.63 1.97 -26.22
CA PRO A 44 -8.45 0.53 -26.04
C PRO A 44 -6.97 0.18 -26.00
N PHE A 45 -6.64 -0.89 -25.26
CA PHE A 45 -5.33 -1.48 -25.29
C PHE A 45 -5.41 -3.01 -25.48
N MET A 46 -4.36 -3.56 -26.09
CA MET A 46 -4.21 -5.00 -26.31
C MET A 46 -2.86 -5.46 -25.79
N GLY A 47 -2.84 -6.50 -25.01
CA GLY A 47 -1.66 -7.03 -24.33
C GLY A 47 -1.86 -7.13 -22.81
N TYR A 48 -0.82 -7.49 -22.10
CA TYR A 48 -0.86 -7.55 -20.65
C TYR A 48 -1.07 -6.15 -20.05
N ARG A 49 -2.01 -6.02 -19.13
CA ARG A 49 -2.50 -4.72 -18.63
C ARG A 49 -1.38 -3.85 -18.07
N ALA A 50 -0.52 -4.40 -17.21
CA ALA A 50 0.60 -3.62 -16.63
C ALA A 50 1.54 -3.08 -17.72
N ASP A 51 1.84 -3.86 -18.78
CA ASP A 51 2.66 -3.41 -19.89
C ASP A 51 2.00 -2.26 -20.64
N CYS A 52 0.69 -2.37 -20.87
CA CYS A 52 -0.08 -1.35 -21.60
C CYS A 52 -0.18 -0.03 -20.84
N ILE A 53 -0.45 -0.08 -19.52
CA ILE A 53 -0.45 1.11 -18.67
C ILE A 53 0.94 1.76 -18.65
N ASN A 54 1.98 0.95 -18.60
CA ASN A 54 3.35 1.46 -18.64
C ASN A 54 3.73 2.05 -20.01
N ASN A 55 3.18 1.53 -21.12
CA ASN A 55 3.37 2.12 -22.45
C ASN A 55 2.83 3.54 -22.51
N PHE A 56 1.66 3.83 -21.92
CA PHE A 56 1.14 5.20 -21.84
C PHE A 56 2.10 6.14 -21.11
N ALA A 57 2.71 5.66 -20.01
CA ALA A 57 3.71 6.44 -19.28
C ALA A 57 4.98 6.68 -20.11
N ILE A 58 5.45 5.68 -20.84
CA ILE A 58 6.61 5.80 -21.75
C ILE A 58 6.30 6.78 -22.89
N ASP A 59 5.11 6.72 -23.48
CA ASP A 59 4.69 7.65 -24.53
C ASP A 59 4.67 9.10 -24.01
N PHE A 60 4.21 9.31 -22.76
CA PHE A 60 4.30 10.62 -22.12
C PHE A 60 5.76 11.08 -22.00
N LEU A 61 6.68 10.23 -21.53
CA LEU A 61 8.10 10.57 -21.38
C LEU A 61 8.75 10.92 -22.72
N HIS A 62 8.43 10.18 -23.78
CA HIS A 62 8.91 10.51 -25.13
C HIS A 62 8.42 11.89 -25.60
N GLY A 63 7.18 12.26 -25.29
CA GLY A 63 6.62 13.58 -25.58
C GLY A 63 7.27 14.73 -24.78
N ARG A 64 8.02 14.43 -23.70
CA ARG A 64 8.69 15.44 -22.86
C ARG A 64 10.12 15.80 -23.29
N LYS A 65 10.70 15.09 -24.26
CA LYS A 65 12.12 15.20 -24.63
C LYS A 65 12.61 16.64 -24.87
N GLU A 66 11.81 17.44 -25.55
CA GLU A 66 12.14 18.83 -25.92
C GLU A 66 11.54 19.86 -24.93
N GLN A 67 10.94 19.40 -23.83
CA GLN A 67 10.27 20.28 -22.86
C GLN A 67 11.14 20.45 -21.62
N THR A 68 11.16 21.67 -21.08
CA THR A 68 12.00 22.04 -19.93
C THR A 68 11.21 22.17 -18.64
N GLU A 69 9.91 22.28 -18.71
CA GLU A 69 9.04 22.39 -17.54
C GLU A 69 9.07 21.09 -16.74
N PRO A 70 9.16 21.16 -15.39
CA PRO A 70 9.08 19.97 -14.57
C PRO A 70 7.71 19.31 -14.70
N PHE A 71 7.66 17.99 -14.48
CA PHE A 71 6.42 17.23 -14.47
C PHE A 71 6.29 16.38 -13.21
N PHE A 72 5.07 16.02 -12.88
CA PHE A 72 4.73 14.98 -11.92
C PHE A 72 3.90 13.92 -12.65
N LEU A 73 4.44 12.72 -12.78
CA LEU A 73 3.78 11.57 -13.42
C LEU A 73 3.41 10.55 -12.35
N PHE A 74 2.11 10.29 -12.20
CA PHE A 74 1.58 9.27 -11.30
C PHE A 74 1.11 8.06 -12.13
N ILE A 75 1.74 6.90 -11.91
CA ILE A 75 1.43 5.66 -12.61
C ILE A 75 0.80 4.71 -11.59
N SER A 76 -0.49 4.42 -11.75
CA SER A 76 -1.23 3.50 -10.90
C SER A 76 -1.46 2.19 -11.64
N GLN A 77 -0.76 1.15 -11.21
CA GLN A 77 -0.97 -0.21 -11.67
C GLN A 77 -2.01 -0.88 -10.77
N ILE A 78 -2.86 -1.74 -11.35
CA ILE A 78 -3.77 -2.55 -10.53
C ILE A 78 -3.06 -3.80 -10.00
N GLU A 79 -2.08 -4.32 -10.72
CA GLU A 79 -1.25 -5.44 -10.28
C GLU A 79 -0.46 -5.08 -9.01
N PRO A 80 -0.33 -6.01 -8.08
CA PRO A 80 -0.76 -7.41 -8.06
C PRO A 80 -2.14 -7.63 -7.40
N HIS A 81 -3.12 -6.75 -7.61
CA HIS A 81 -4.46 -6.87 -7.04
C HIS A 81 -5.16 -8.16 -7.49
N HIS A 82 -5.92 -8.76 -6.58
CA HIS A 82 -6.77 -9.88 -6.89
C HIS A 82 -7.93 -9.46 -7.80
N GLN A 83 -8.11 -10.13 -8.93
CA GLN A 83 -9.23 -9.86 -9.85
C GLN A 83 -10.53 -10.41 -9.24
N ASN A 84 -11.39 -9.54 -8.71
CA ASN A 84 -12.50 -9.92 -7.85
C ASN A 84 -13.59 -10.74 -8.57
N ASP A 85 -13.94 -10.35 -9.80
CA ASP A 85 -14.96 -11.05 -10.60
C ASP A 85 -14.51 -12.46 -11.02
N ARG A 86 -13.20 -12.69 -11.10
CA ARG A 86 -12.57 -13.97 -11.45
C ARG A 86 -12.05 -14.76 -10.25
N ARG A 87 -12.00 -14.13 -9.08
CA ARG A 87 -11.50 -14.71 -7.81
C ARG A 87 -10.11 -15.32 -7.92
N ARG A 88 -9.20 -14.63 -8.62
CA ARG A 88 -7.81 -15.06 -8.82
C ARG A 88 -6.89 -13.87 -9.07
N TYR A 89 -5.60 -14.10 -8.92
CA TYR A 89 -4.59 -13.21 -9.46
C TYR A 89 -4.37 -13.51 -10.94
N GLU A 90 -4.06 -12.50 -11.74
CA GLU A 90 -3.88 -12.64 -13.18
C GLU A 90 -2.48 -12.20 -13.58
N GLY A 91 -1.45 -13.04 -13.26
CA GLY A 91 -0.10 -12.86 -13.76
C GLY A 91 -0.02 -13.04 -15.27
N PRO A 92 1.08 -12.57 -15.92
CA PRO A 92 1.35 -12.86 -17.33
C PRO A 92 1.29 -14.35 -17.64
N ASP A 93 0.97 -14.68 -18.89
CA ASP A 93 0.96 -16.06 -19.36
C ASP A 93 2.29 -16.76 -19.04
N GLY A 94 2.22 -17.94 -18.47
CA GLY A 94 3.38 -18.72 -18.04
C GLY A 94 3.82 -18.50 -16.59
N SER A 95 3.26 -17.53 -15.85
CA SER A 95 3.63 -17.23 -14.46
C SER A 95 3.55 -18.45 -13.55
N ARG A 96 2.51 -19.27 -13.66
CA ARG A 96 2.35 -20.48 -12.84
C ARG A 96 3.48 -21.49 -13.06
N ALA A 97 3.98 -21.64 -14.28
CA ALA A 97 5.09 -22.50 -14.57
C ALA A 97 6.43 -21.89 -14.11
N GLN A 98 6.61 -20.60 -14.33
CA GLN A 98 7.80 -19.86 -13.94
C GLN A 98 8.02 -19.87 -12.41
N PHE A 99 6.96 -19.74 -11.65
CA PHE A 99 7.01 -19.64 -10.18
C PHE A 99 6.46 -20.89 -9.47
N ALA A 100 6.45 -22.05 -10.13
CA ALA A 100 5.91 -23.29 -9.57
C ALA A 100 6.61 -23.72 -8.27
N ASP A 101 7.93 -23.51 -8.17
CA ASP A 101 8.78 -23.89 -7.05
C ASP A 101 8.97 -22.76 -6.01
N PHE A 102 8.01 -21.82 -5.91
CA PHE A 102 8.12 -20.72 -4.99
C PHE A 102 8.19 -21.16 -3.53
N GLN A 103 8.92 -20.40 -2.72
CA GLN A 103 8.92 -20.55 -1.27
C GLN A 103 7.94 -19.54 -0.67
N PRO A 104 6.91 -19.99 0.07
CA PRO A 104 5.96 -19.08 0.65
C PRO A 104 6.60 -18.22 1.75
N PRO A 105 6.22 -16.94 1.89
CA PRO A 105 6.59 -16.14 3.05
C PRO A 105 6.15 -16.82 4.36
N GLY A 106 6.86 -16.53 5.45
CA GLY A 106 6.67 -17.21 6.72
C GLY A 106 5.28 -17.06 7.32
N ASP A 107 4.62 -15.94 7.09
CA ASP A 107 3.23 -15.69 7.52
C ASP A 107 2.24 -16.61 6.79
N LEU A 108 2.37 -16.79 5.47
CA LEU A 108 1.56 -17.73 4.69
C LEU A 108 1.88 -19.18 5.04
N ALA A 109 3.16 -19.52 5.21
CA ALA A 109 3.59 -20.86 5.61
C ALA A 109 3.05 -21.23 7.01
N ALA A 110 3.06 -20.30 7.96
CA ALA A 110 2.53 -20.49 9.30
C ALA A 110 1.00 -20.66 9.32
N CYS A 111 0.28 -19.93 8.47
CA CYS A 111 -1.16 -20.06 8.32
C CYS A 111 -1.59 -21.48 7.90
N SER A 112 -0.71 -22.24 7.24
CA SER A 112 -1.02 -23.60 6.81
C SER A 112 -1.43 -24.54 7.95
N ARG A 113 -1.06 -24.24 9.19
CA ARG A 113 -1.44 -25.02 10.39
C ARG A 113 -2.86 -24.70 10.86
N ALA A 114 -3.28 -23.44 10.79
CA ALA A 114 -4.66 -23.04 11.10
C ALA A 114 -5.62 -23.51 10.00
N CYS A 115 -5.17 -23.55 8.76
CA CYS A 115 -5.88 -24.03 7.59
C CYS A 115 -6.23 -25.53 7.69
N ALA A 116 -5.37 -26.32 8.34
CA ALA A 116 -5.63 -27.75 8.59
C ALA A 116 -6.86 -28.00 9.50
N GLN A 117 -7.38 -26.95 10.15
CA GLN A 117 -8.57 -27.00 11.00
C GLN A 117 -9.86 -26.63 10.25
N GLY A 118 -9.83 -26.52 8.93
CA GLY A 118 -11.03 -26.30 8.09
C GLY A 118 -11.54 -24.86 8.06
N THR A 119 -10.82 -23.89 8.59
CA THR A 119 -11.17 -22.46 8.59
C THR A 119 -10.49 -21.68 7.48
N ASP A 120 -9.58 -22.30 6.72
CA ASP A 120 -8.85 -21.63 5.64
C ASP A 120 -9.76 -21.37 4.45
N VAL A 121 -10.00 -20.10 4.21
CA VAL A 121 -10.66 -19.60 3.00
C VAL A 121 -9.64 -19.04 2.02
N SER A 122 -8.34 -19.06 2.38
CA SER A 122 -7.27 -18.58 1.53
C SER A 122 -6.97 -19.61 0.44
N ASN A 123 -6.85 -19.12 -0.76
CA ASN A 123 -6.40 -19.89 -1.93
C ASN A 123 -4.99 -19.48 -2.37
N TRP A 124 -4.17 -19.03 -1.42
CA TRP A 124 -2.87 -18.47 -1.72
C TRP A 124 -1.94 -19.45 -2.43
N ARG A 125 -1.99 -20.76 -2.09
CA ARG A 125 -1.15 -21.77 -2.75
C ARG A 125 -1.40 -21.87 -4.24
N GLU A 126 -2.64 -21.72 -4.66
CA GLU A 126 -3.03 -21.74 -6.05
C GLU A 126 -2.70 -20.43 -6.75
N ASN A 127 -2.85 -19.30 -6.06
CA ASN A 127 -2.76 -17.96 -6.63
C ASN A 127 -1.40 -17.29 -6.48
N TYR A 128 -0.55 -17.76 -5.57
CA TYR A 128 0.73 -17.09 -5.28
C TYR A 128 1.70 -17.06 -6.48
N PRO A 129 1.79 -18.12 -7.33
CA PRO A 129 2.59 -18.05 -8.55
C PRO A 129 2.14 -16.94 -9.51
N ASP A 130 0.83 -16.73 -9.68
CA ASP A 130 0.31 -15.63 -10.51
C ASP A 130 0.56 -14.27 -9.85
N TYR A 131 0.46 -14.17 -8.52
CA TYR A 131 0.85 -12.97 -7.77
C TYR A 131 2.33 -12.62 -8.00
N LEU A 132 3.24 -13.60 -7.93
CA LEU A 132 4.65 -13.40 -8.22
C LEU A 132 4.87 -12.99 -9.67
N GLY A 133 4.09 -13.54 -10.61
CA GLY A 133 4.10 -13.13 -12.00
C GLY A 133 3.69 -11.65 -12.19
N CYS A 134 2.66 -11.19 -11.47
CA CYS A 134 2.29 -9.79 -11.43
C CYS A 134 3.45 -8.91 -10.93
N CYS A 135 4.06 -9.28 -9.79
CA CYS A 135 5.19 -8.52 -9.23
C CYS A 135 6.39 -8.50 -10.18
N HIS A 136 6.70 -9.62 -10.83
CA HIS A 136 7.77 -9.70 -11.83
C HIS A 136 7.51 -8.79 -13.03
N SER A 137 6.27 -8.72 -13.50
CA SER A 137 5.89 -7.81 -14.58
C SER A 137 6.02 -6.34 -14.17
N LEU A 138 5.66 -5.99 -12.93
CA LEU A 138 5.86 -4.63 -12.42
C LEU A 138 7.35 -4.26 -12.37
N ASP A 139 8.20 -5.14 -11.86
CA ASP A 139 9.65 -4.93 -11.81
C ASP A 139 10.24 -4.71 -13.23
N TYR A 140 9.85 -5.57 -14.19
CA TYR A 140 10.21 -5.40 -15.60
C TYR A 140 9.79 -4.03 -16.15
N ASN A 141 8.57 -3.60 -15.85
CA ASN A 141 8.03 -2.33 -16.32
C ASN A 141 8.71 -1.12 -15.66
N VAL A 142 9.09 -1.20 -14.39
CA VAL A 142 9.93 -0.17 -13.74
C VAL A 142 11.28 -0.07 -14.45
N GLY A 143 11.90 -1.21 -14.82
CA GLY A 143 13.12 -1.23 -15.63
C GLY A 143 12.96 -0.47 -16.94
N ARG A 144 11.87 -0.72 -17.69
CA ARG A 144 11.56 -0.01 -18.95
C ARG A 144 11.43 1.51 -18.75
N LEU A 145 10.78 1.95 -17.66
CA LEU A 145 10.68 3.39 -17.34
C LEU A 145 12.05 4.00 -17.06
N VAL A 146 12.88 3.32 -16.25
CA VAL A 146 14.24 3.75 -15.93
C VAL A 146 15.09 3.87 -17.20
N ASP A 147 15.02 2.89 -18.08
CA ASP A 147 15.75 2.90 -19.36
C ASP A 147 15.27 4.05 -20.23
N THR A 148 13.96 4.29 -20.33
CA THR A 148 13.40 5.43 -21.07
C THR A 148 13.88 6.77 -20.50
N LEU A 149 13.88 6.95 -19.18
CA LEU A 149 14.39 8.17 -18.54
C LEU A 149 15.87 8.39 -18.84
N LYS A 150 16.69 7.33 -18.86
CA LYS A 150 18.12 7.41 -19.23
C LYS A 150 18.30 7.76 -20.71
N GLU A 151 17.57 7.12 -21.61
CA GLU A 151 17.62 7.37 -23.06
C GLU A 151 17.19 8.79 -23.41
N GLN A 152 16.25 9.36 -22.65
CA GLN A 152 15.79 10.74 -22.82
C GLN A 152 16.70 11.77 -22.09
N GLY A 153 17.72 11.33 -21.36
CA GLY A 153 18.59 12.20 -20.57
C GLY A 153 17.93 12.84 -19.34
N MET A 154 16.83 12.28 -18.87
CA MET A 154 16.05 12.82 -17.75
C MET A 154 16.41 12.16 -16.41
N TRP A 155 17.08 11.00 -16.41
CA TRP A 155 17.32 10.19 -15.22
C TRP A 155 17.97 10.96 -14.06
N GLU A 156 19.03 11.71 -14.34
CA GLU A 156 19.81 12.42 -13.32
C GLU A 156 19.02 13.57 -12.62
N ASN A 157 17.90 13.97 -13.21
CA ASN A 157 17.04 15.04 -12.68
C ASN A 157 15.62 14.54 -12.39
N THR A 158 15.45 13.23 -12.17
CA THR A 158 14.15 12.61 -11.86
C THR A 158 14.22 11.93 -10.50
N ILE A 159 13.22 12.21 -9.65
CA ILE A 159 12.96 11.42 -8.45
C ILE A 159 11.94 10.37 -8.83
N LEU A 160 12.32 9.10 -8.69
CA LEU A 160 11.45 7.96 -8.91
C LEU A 160 11.06 7.35 -7.56
N VAL A 161 9.76 7.19 -7.35
CA VAL A 161 9.20 6.54 -6.17
C VAL A 161 8.42 5.31 -6.61
N TYR A 162 8.75 4.15 -6.02
CA TYR A 162 7.97 2.93 -6.15
C TYR A 162 7.36 2.57 -4.79
N THR A 163 6.06 2.41 -4.74
CA THR A 163 5.33 2.04 -3.52
C THR A 163 4.01 1.34 -3.86
N ALA A 164 3.27 0.93 -2.84
CA ALA A 164 1.90 0.42 -2.94
C ALA A 164 0.99 1.16 -1.96
N ASP A 165 -0.32 1.08 -2.16
CA ASP A 165 -1.33 1.62 -1.24
C ASP A 165 -1.45 0.75 0.02
N HIS A 166 -1.41 -0.58 -0.13
CA HIS A 166 -1.43 -1.59 0.94
C HIS A 166 -0.88 -2.91 0.39
N GLY A 167 -0.67 -3.87 1.27
CA GLY A 167 -0.28 -5.24 0.94
C GLY A 167 -1.45 -6.20 0.84
N SER A 168 -1.18 -7.52 0.93
CA SER A 168 -2.17 -8.57 0.91
C SER A 168 -1.79 -9.72 1.83
N HIS A 169 -2.69 -10.08 2.73
CA HIS A 169 -2.54 -11.27 3.57
C HIS A 169 -3.29 -12.49 3.01
N PHE A 170 -3.73 -12.47 1.77
CA PHE A 170 -4.36 -13.61 1.07
C PHE A 170 -5.49 -14.29 1.86
N LEU A 171 -6.37 -13.54 2.52
CA LEU A 171 -7.46 -14.01 3.37
C LEU A 171 -7.01 -14.79 4.63
N THR A 172 -5.71 -14.84 4.96
CA THR A 172 -5.21 -15.60 6.12
C THR A 172 -5.62 -15.02 7.47
N ARG A 173 -6.16 -13.79 7.50
CA ARG A 173 -6.61 -13.08 8.71
C ARG A 173 -8.13 -13.03 8.86
N GLY A 174 -8.84 -13.92 8.18
CA GLY A 174 -10.29 -14.05 8.23
C GLY A 174 -11.02 -13.32 7.11
N ARG A 175 -12.26 -13.77 6.84
CA ARG A 175 -13.06 -13.24 5.72
C ARG A 175 -13.42 -11.77 5.85
N GLU A 176 -13.67 -11.30 7.07
CA GLU A 176 -14.02 -9.89 7.30
C GLU A 176 -12.86 -8.93 7.01
N ALA A 177 -11.61 -9.40 7.16
CA ALA A 177 -10.43 -8.64 6.82
C ALA A 177 -10.18 -8.61 5.30
N GLU A 178 -10.89 -9.44 4.54
CA GLU A 178 -10.65 -9.67 3.12
C GLU A 178 -9.16 -9.94 2.85
N TYR A 179 -8.52 -9.14 2.00
CA TYR A 179 -7.09 -9.30 1.69
C TYR A 179 -6.20 -8.34 2.48
N LYS A 180 -6.75 -7.24 3.04
CA LYS A 180 -6.00 -6.04 3.39
C LYS A 180 -6.48 -5.30 4.65
N ARG A 181 -7.72 -5.51 5.11
CA ARG A 181 -8.37 -4.67 6.14
C ARG A 181 -7.96 -5.06 7.55
N THR A 182 -6.65 -5.01 7.81
CA THR A 182 -6.07 -5.41 9.10
C THR A 182 -4.73 -4.71 9.35
N CYS A 183 -4.27 -4.74 10.60
CA CYS A 183 -3.02 -4.10 11.05
C CYS A 183 -1.77 -4.99 10.88
N HIS A 184 -1.90 -6.16 10.27
CA HIS A 184 -0.78 -7.09 10.12
C HIS A 184 0.20 -6.63 9.04
N ASP A 185 1.48 -6.90 9.24
CA ASP A 185 2.56 -6.46 8.33
C ASP A 185 2.32 -6.87 6.88
N ALA A 186 1.70 -8.04 6.64
CA ALA A 186 1.29 -8.45 5.29
C ALA A 186 0.36 -7.44 4.58
N SER A 187 -0.36 -6.61 5.32
CA SER A 187 -1.25 -5.57 4.77
C SER A 187 -0.65 -4.18 4.82
N ILE A 188 0.22 -3.89 5.79
CA ILE A 188 0.66 -2.53 6.08
C ILE A 188 2.13 -2.26 5.79
N HIS A 189 2.98 -3.29 5.77
CA HIS A 189 4.40 -3.17 5.47
C HIS A 189 4.62 -3.23 3.95
N ILE A 190 4.32 -2.11 3.30
CA ILE A 190 4.39 -1.96 1.84
C ILE A 190 5.82 -1.65 1.38
N PRO A 191 6.17 -1.97 0.13
CA PRO A 191 7.44 -1.54 -0.43
C PRO A 191 7.50 -0.02 -0.53
N LEU A 192 8.68 0.55 -0.26
CA LEU A 192 8.97 1.95 -0.53
C LEU A 192 10.42 2.08 -1.01
N ILE A 193 10.59 2.45 -2.26
CA ILE A 193 11.89 2.70 -2.88
C ILE A 193 11.87 4.13 -3.44
N ILE A 194 12.86 4.92 -3.07
CA ILE A 194 13.02 6.28 -3.57
C ILE A 194 14.43 6.44 -4.10
N THR A 195 14.57 6.98 -5.30
CA THR A 195 15.87 7.29 -5.90
C THR A 195 15.81 8.63 -6.65
N GLY A 196 16.94 9.27 -6.83
CA GLY A 196 17.08 10.53 -7.54
C GLY A 196 17.74 11.64 -6.72
N PRO A 197 17.71 12.89 -7.19
CA PRO A 197 18.31 14.03 -6.49
C PRO A 197 17.84 14.15 -5.04
N GLY A 198 18.79 14.25 -4.11
CA GLY A 198 18.49 14.32 -2.67
C GLY A 198 18.40 12.98 -1.95
N PHE A 199 18.50 11.84 -2.68
CA PHE A 199 18.55 10.51 -2.10
C PHE A 199 19.85 9.81 -2.45
N LYS A 200 20.52 9.26 -1.43
CA LYS A 200 21.73 8.45 -1.64
C LYS A 200 21.32 7.03 -2.01
N GLY A 201 21.72 6.57 -3.21
CA GLY A 201 21.42 5.22 -3.66
C GLY A 201 22.09 4.13 -2.83
N GLY A 202 21.47 2.95 -2.74
CA GLY A 202 22.01 1.76 -2.08
C GLY A 202 21.87 1.74 -0.55
N ASN A 203 21.24 2.73 0.06
CA ASN A 203 20.97 2.74 1.50
C ASN A 203 19.65 2.03 1.83
N VAL A 204 19.62 1.42 3.00
CA VAL A 204 18.40 0.87 3.63
C VAL A 204 18.08 1.75 4.83
N VAL A 205 16.87 2.29 4.88
CA VAL A 205 16.33 3.05 6.02
C VAL A 205 15.45 2.11 6.82
N GLU A 206 15.83 1.83 8.06
CA GLU A 206 15.10 0.90 8.95
C GLU A 206 14.02 1.58 9.78
N ASN A 207 13.98 2.92 9.75
CA ASN A 207 12.98 3.70 10.48
C ASN A 207 11.56 3.38 10.02
N VAL A 208 10.62 3.36 10.97
CA VAL A 208 9.20 3.25 10.65
C VAL A 208 8.74 4.55 10.00
N VAL A 209 8.27 4.45 8.76
CA VAL A 209 7.75 5.58 7.97
C VAL A 209 6.30 5.32 7.58
N SER A 210 5.60 6.36 7.18
CA SER A 210 4.20 6.27 6.76
C SER A 210 4.04 6.66 5.30
N LEU A 211 3.05 6.10 4.63
CA LEU A 211 2.68 6.53 3.28
C LEU A 211 2.35 8.04 3.20
N LEU A 212 1.93 8.64 4.32
CA LEU A 212 1.74 10.09 4.43
C LEU A 212 3.04 10.89 4.22
N ASP A 213 4.20 10.28 4.49
CA ASP A 213 5.50 10.93 4.35
C ASP A 213 5.92 11.09 2.88
N VAL A 214 5.40 10.24 1.98
CA VAL A 214 5.73 10.28 0.55
C VAL A 214 5.30 11.60 -0.11
N PRO A 215 4.02 12.04 -0.07
CA PRO A 215 3.64 13.30 -0.67
C PRO A 215 4.30 14.51 0.01
N ALA A 216 4.57 14.46 1.33
CA ALA A 216 5.33 15.51 2.02
C ALA A 216 6.75 15.63 1.47
N THR A 217 7.39 14.50 1.23
CA THR A 217 8.73 14.43 0.63
C THR A 217 8.74 14.98 -0.79
N LEU A 218 7.74 14.60 -1.62
CA LEU A 218 7.64 15.09 -3.00
C LEU A 218 7.42 16.60 -3.08
N LEU A 219 6.57 17.16 -2.22
CA LEU A 219 6.42 18.62 -2.12
C LEU A 219 7.75 19.31 -1.75
N ALA A 220 8.46 18.76 -0.76
CA ALA A 220 9.75 19.30 -0.34
C ALA A 220 10.81 19.19 -1.44
N CYS A 221 10.84 18.09 -2.22
CA CYS A 221 11.71 17.93 -3.38
C CYS A 221 11.40 18.95 -4.49
N ALA A 222 10.14 19.29 -4.67
CA ALA A 222 9.69 20.29 -5.64
C ALA A 222 9.88 21.74 -5.14
N GLY A 223 10.37 21.96 -3.92
CA GLY A 223 10.48 23.28 -3.31
C GLY A 223 9.13 23.92 -3.00
N ILE A 224 8.07 23.12 -2.87
CA ILE A 224 6.71 23.58 -2.57
C ILE A 224 6.49 23.50 -1.07
N GLU A 225 6.02 24.61 -0.48
CA GLU A 225 5.68 24.66 0.93
C GLU A 225 4.50 23.69 1.22
N ARG A 226 4.65 22.94 2.29
CA ARG A 226 3.64 21.99 2.73
C ARG A 226 2.40 22.72 3.25
N PRO A 227 1.20 22.37 2.79
CA PRO A 227 -0.05 22.98 3.26
C PRO A 227 -0.23 22.83 4.78
N GLU A 228 -0.91 23.81 5.40
CA GLU A 228 -1.26 23.74 6.82
C GLU A 228 -2.08 22.45 7.11
N GLY A 229 -1.80 21.80 8.22
CA GLY A 229 -2.44 20.55 8.61
C GLY A 229 -1.94 19.29 7.88
N PHE A 230 -1.02 19.42 6.94
CA PHE A 230 -0.42 18.28 6.25
C PHE A 230 0.57 17.55 7.17
N ARG A 231 0.37 16.26 7.42
CA ARG A 231 1.00 15.54 8.54
C ARG A 231 2.25 14.75 8.20
N GLY A 232 2.45 14.42 6.94
CA GLY A 232 3.63 13.68 6.50
C GLY A 232 4.92 14.48 6.74
N ARG A 233 6.04 13.78 6.82
CA ARG A 233 7.38 14.31 7.06
C ARG A 233 8.27 14.10 5.84
N ASP A 234 9.28 14.91 5.68
CA ASP A 234 10.26 14.78 4.60
C ASP A 234 11.24 13.64 4.89
N LEU A 235 11.17 12.59 4.08
CA LEU A 235 12.00 11.37 4.22
C LEU A 235 13.48 11.62 3.93
N ARG A 236 13.86 12.73 3.26
CA ARG A 236 15.26 13.04 2.97
C ARG A 236 16.11 13.17 4.24
N VAL A 237 15.49 13.57 5.36
CA VAL A 237 16.19 13.69 6.65
C VAL A 237 16.69 12.34 7.17
N LEU A 238 16.15 11.23 6.71
CA LEU A 238 16.57 9.88 7.10
C LEU A 238 17.73 9.34 6.24
N THR A 239 18.16 10.09 5.22
CA THR A 239 19.29 9.70 4.36
C THR A 239 20.64 10.21 4.87
N ASP A 240 20.63 11.07 5.89
CA ASP A 240 21.83 11.61 6.52
C ASP A 240 22.27 10.75 7.71
N GLU A 241 23.59 10.74 7.99
CA GLU A 241 24.18 9.96 9.09
C GLU A 241 23.71 10.42 10.49
N GLN A 242 23.23 11.63 10.61
CA GLN A 242 22.64 12.18 11.83
C GLN A 242 21.12 12.05 11.74
N THR A 243 20.59 10.95 12.25
CA THR A 243 19.14 10.75 12.33
C THR A 243 18.53 11.78 13.27
N PRO A 244 17.60 12.62 12.82
CA PRO A 244 16.85 13.50 13.71
C PRO A 244 16.02 12.65 14.68
N ASP A 245 15.44 13.29 15.69
CA ASP A 245 14.44 12.67 16.59
C ASP A 245 13.21 12.27 15.74
N TRP A 246 13.27 11.07 15.16
CA TRP A 246 12.24 10.53 14.28
C TRP A 246 11.22 9.74 15.09
N ASP A 247 9.97 10.10 14.99
CA ASP A 247 8.87 9.35 15.60
C ASP A 247 8.67 7.99 14.89
N GLU A 248 9.10 6.94 15.53
CA GLU A 248 9.05 5.55 15.06
C GLU A 248 7.66 4.91 15.17
N THR A 249 6.60 5.73 15.13
CA THR A 249 5.23 5.24 15.30
C THR A 249 4.37 5.55 14.06
N ALA A 250 4.02 4.54 13.29
CA ALA A 250 3.02 4.65 12.24
C ALA A 250 1.61 4.46 12.81
N PHE A 251 0.70 5.38 12.49
CA PHE A 251 -0.72 5.30 12.82
C PHE A 251 -1.50 4.72 11.63
N LEU A 252 -2.39 3.77 11.92
CA LEU A 252 -3.18 3.07 10.94
C LEU A 252 -4.68 3.19 11.24
N GLN A 253 -5.44 3.39 10.19
CA GLN A 253 -6.88 3.53 10.23
C GLN A 253 -7.52 2.48 9.33
N ILE A 254 -8.46 1.72 9.86
CA ILE A 254 -9.24 0.73 9.13
C ILE A 254 -10.70 1.15 9.28
N SER A 255 -11.32 1.59 8.19
CA SER A 255 -12.69 2.12 8.20
C SER A 255 -13.56 1.58 7.06
N GLU A 256 -13.21 0.41 6.55
CA GLU A 256 -14.00 -0.35 5.59
C GLU A 256 -14.18 -1.77 6.14
N SER A 257 -15.38 -2.33 6.08
CA SER A 257 -15.81 -3.59 6.70
C SER A 257 -15.72 -3.66 8.23
N ARG A 258 -14.77 -2.98 8.84
CA ARG A 258 -14.59 -2.88 10.29
C ARG A 258 -14.13 -1.47 10.69
N VAL A 259 -14.31 -1.14 11.95
CA VAL A 259 -13.84 0.13 12.53
C VAL A 259 -12.64 -0.16 13.41
N GLY A 260 -11.44 -0.01 12.86
CA GLY A 260 -10.19 -0.33 13.54
C GLY A 260 -9.22 0.84 13.59
N ARG A 261 -8.37 0.84 14.60
CA ARG A 261 -7.22 1.75 14.74
C ARG A 261 -6.03 0.95 15.21
N ALA A 262 -4.85 1.30 14.75
CA ALA A 262 -3.64 0.64 15.19
C ALA A 262 -2.43 1.57 15.19
N ILE A 263 -1.41 1.17 15.93
CA ILE A 263 -0.05 1.69 15.80
C ILE A 263 0.92 0.56 15.50
N ARG A 264 1.92 0.86 14.68
CA ARG A 264 3.06 0.03 14.37
C ARG A 264 4.33 0.75 14.79
N THR A 265 5.09 0.15 15.70
CA THR A 265 6.40 0.62 16.15
C THR A 265 7.47 -0.39 15.74
N PRO A 266 8.78 -0.13 15.87
CA PRO A 266 9.80 -1.15 15.59
C PRO A 266 9.59 -2.45 16.36
N GLU A 267 9.02 -2.39 17.57
CA GLU A 267 8.91 -3.52 18.49
C GLU A 267 7.51 -4.14 18.54
N TYR A 268 6.45 -3.35 18.27
CA TYR A 268 5.08 -3.76 18.53
C TYR A 268 4.12 -3.41 17.40
N THR A 269 3.11 -4.27 17.24
CA THR A 269 1.84 -3.90 16.61
C THR A 269 0.75 -3.97 17.68
N TYR A 270 0.02 -2.87 17.84
CA TYR A 270 -1.11 -2.78 18.77
C TYR A 270 -2.33 -2.24 18.05
N ALA A 271 -3.44 -2.97 18.13
CA ALA A 271 -4.67 -2.64 17.40
C ALA A 271 -5.90 -2.77 18.28
N VAL A 272 -6.85 -1.90 18.01
CA VAL A 272 -8.17 -1.83 18.65
C VAL A 272 -9.28 -1.84 17.60
N ARG A 273 -10.43 -2.39 17.97
CA ARG A 273 -11.62 -2.46 17.13
C ARG A 273 -12.85 -1.93 17.86
N ALA A 274 -13.69 -1.17 17.18
CA ALA A 274 -15.01 -0.79 17.65
C ALA A 274 -16.10 -1.73 17.10
N PRO A 275 -17.21 -1.90 17.82
CA PRO A 275 -18.41 -2.52 17.27
C PRO A 275 -18.97 -1.68 16.13
N GLY A 276 -19.54 -2.32 15.12
CA GLY A 276 -20.23 -1.63 14.05
C GLY A 276 -19.85 -2.12 12.67
N ASP A 277 -20.61 -1.69 11.69
CA ASP A 277 -20.38 -1.94 10.28
C ASP A 277 -19.48 -0.84 9.71
N GLY A 278 -18.25 -1.18 9.36
CA GLY A 278 -17.25 -0.25 8.83
C GLY A 278 -17.63 0.41 7.50
N TYR A 279 -18.65 -0.08 6.81
CA TYR A 279 -19.22 0.60 5.63
C TYR A 279 -20.14 1.77 5.99
N ARG A 280 -20.56 1.87 7.25
CA ARG A 280 -21.52 2.87 7.73
C ARG A 280 -21.00 3.72 8.88
N VAL A 281 -20.08 3.16 9.67
CA VAL A 281 -19.51 3.79 10.86
C VAL A 281 -17.99 3.89 10.65
N PHE A 282 -17.44 5.09 10.75
CA PHE A 282 -16.03 5.34 10.46
C PHE A 282 -15.17 5.59 11.70
N ALA A 283 -15.81 5.87 12.85
CA ALA A 283 -15.16 6.11 14.13
C ALA A 283 -16.10 5.70 15.27
N SER A 284 -15.57 5.61 16.49
CA SER A 284 -16.32 5.29 17.70
C SER A 284 -15.69 5.93 18.93
N ASP A 285 -16.49 6.24 19.95
CA ASP A 285 -15.99 6.71 21.24
C ASP A 285 -15.48 5.55 22.12
N VAL A 286 -15.74 4.30 21.72
CA VAL A 286 -15.35 3.10 22.46
C VAL A 286 -14.74 2.07 21.52
N TYR A 287 -13.53 1.67 21.82
CA TYR A 287 -12.83 0.57 21.16
C TYR A 287 -12.47 -0.52 22.16
N TYR A 288 -12.22 -1.72 21.67
CA TYR A 288 -11.72 -2.85 22.42
C TYR A 288 -10.37 -3.29 21.87
N GLU A 289 -9.44 -3.70 22.75
CA GLU A 289 -8.21 -4.34 22.30
C GLU A 289 -8.54 -5.53 21.37
N GLU A 290 -7.87 -5.61 20.22
CA GLU A 290 -8.08 -6.68 19.25
C GLU A 290 -6.80 -7.47 19.01
N PHE A 291 -5.68 -6.79 18.70
CA PHE A 291 -4.42 -7.43 18.42
C PHE A 291 -3.26 -6.76 19.17
N PHE A 292 -2.37 -7.60 19.68
CA PHE A 292 -1.08 -7.16 20.19
C PHE A 292 -0.01 -8.21 19.88
N TYR A 293 1.09 -7.76 19.25
CA TYR A 293 2.21 -8.60 18.86
C TYR A 293 3.53 -7.98 19.28
N VAL A 294 4.46 -8.84 19.74
CA VAL A 294 5.87 -8.51 20.01
C VAL A 294 6.68 -8.97 18.78
N LEU A 295 7.05 -8.05 17.93
CA LEU A 295 7.54 -8.35 16.58
C LEU A 295 8.91 -9.04 16.55
N LYS A 296 9.75 -8.79 17.54
CA LYS A 296 11.04 -9.48 17.68
C LYS A 296 10.87 -10.97 17.91
N GLU A 297 9.82 -11.38 18.63
CA GLU A 297 9.55 -12.77 18.99
C GLU A 297 8.61 -13.44 18.00
N ASP A 298 7.72 -12.65 17.40
CA ASP A 298 6.70 -13.08 16.45
C ASP A 298 6.64 -12.16 15.22
N PRO A 299 7.66 -12.19 14.35
CA PRO A 299 7.73 -11.33 13.17
C PRO A 299 6.60 -11.58 12.16
N TYR A 300 5.91 -12.71 12.27
CA TYR A 300 4.79 -13.07 11.39
C TYR A 300 3.41 -12.87 12.05
N GLN A 301 3.39 -12.31 13.26
CA GLN A 301 2.15 -11.93 13.96
C GLN A 301 1.13 -13.09 14.05
N GLN A 302 1.59 -14.25 14.50
CA GLN A 302 0.79 -15.47 14.63
C GLN A 302 0.25 -15.68 16.05
N ASN A 303 0.90 -15.10 17.07
CA ASN A 303 0.56 -15.26 18.47
C ASN A 303 -0.01 -13.96 19.05
N ASN A 304 -1.33 -13.81 19.02
CA ASN A 304 -2.00 -12.62 19.56
C ASN A 304 -1.97 -12.60 21.09
N LEU A 305 -1.25 -11.65 21.67
CA LEU A 305 -1.08 -11.46 23.11
C LEU A 305 -2.04 -10.41 23.71
N ALA A 306 -3.07 -9.98 22.99
CA ALA A 306 -4.00 -8.95 23.46
C ALA A 306 -4.77 -9.34 24.73
N ALA A 307 -4.95 -10.64 25.00
CA ALA A 307 -5.58 -11.15 26.21
C ALA A 307 -4.58 -11.52 27.33
N ASP A 308 -3.28 -11.51 27.07
CA ASP A 308 -2.27 -11.97 28.04
C ASP A 308 -2.04 -10.90 29.12
N PRO A 309 -2.29 -11.23 30.42
CA PRO A 309 -2.10 -10.28 31.53
C PRO A 309 -0.63 -9.88 31.75
N ALA A 310 0.33 -10.69 31.30
CA ALA A 310 1.75 -10.35 31.43
C ALA A 310 2.11 -9.07 30.66
N TRP A 311 1.38 -8.74 29.61
CA TRP A 311 1.60 -7.57 28.76
C TRP A 311 0.65 -6.40 29.06
N ALA A 312 -0.13 -6.45 30.14
CA ALA A 312 -1.15 -5.43 30.43
C ALA A 312 -0.56 -4.01 30.54
N GLN A 313 0.61 -3.86 31.15
CA GLN A 313 1.26 -2.55 31.31
C GLN A 313 1.74 -2.01 29.97
N THR A 314 2.37 -2.82 29.13
CA THR A 314 2.84 -2.43 27.79
C THR A 314 1.66 -2.02 26.91
N ARG A 315 0.57 -2.81 26.89
CA ARG A 315 -0.63 -2.47 26.15
C ARG A 315 -1.26 -1.16 26.62
N ALA A 316 -1.29 -0.90 27.93
CA ALA A 316 -1.80 0.37 28.46
C ALA A 316 -0.97 1.58 27.98
N GLN A 317 0.35 1.44 27.88
CA GLN A 317 1.23 2.48 27.34
C GLN A 317 0.96 2.68 25.83
N LEU A 318 0.87 1.60 25.06
CA LEU A 318 0.56 1.67 23.63
C LEU A 318 -0.83 2.24 23.35
N ALA A 319 -1.81 1.96 24.21
CA ALA A 319 -3.14 2.54 24.15
C ALA A 319 -3.10 4.08 24.32
N GLN A 320 -2.27 4.59 25.21
CA GLN A 320 -2.07 6.04 25.37
C GLN A 320 -1.44 6.65 24.11
N VAL A 321 -0.41 6.01 23.54
CA VAL A 321 0.22 6.45 22.29
C VAL A 321 -0.81 6.44 21.16
N LEU A 322 -1.60 5.38 21.04
CA LEU A 322 -2.66 5.29 20.03
C LEU A 322 -3.67 6.44 20.17
N CYS A 323 -4.16 6.72 21.39
CA CYS A 323 -5.08 7.85 21.63
C CYS A 323 -4.46 9.18 21.21
N GLN A 324 -3.17 9.42 21.51
CA GLN A 324 -2.46 10.63 21.08
C GLN A 324 -2.38 10.73 19.55
N LYS A 325 -2.13 9.62 18.86
CA LYS A 325 -2.12 9.59 17.39
C LYS A 325 -3.52 9.84 16.79
N MET A 326 -4.55 9.30 17.40
CA MET A 326 -5.94 9.57 17.01
C MET A 326 -6.28 11.06 17.19
N GLU A 327 -5.91 11.66 18.32
CA GLU A 327 -6.11 13.10 18.56
C GLU A 327 -5.36 13.96 17.54
N GLN A 328 -4.09 13.64 17.27
CA GLN A 328 -3.31 14.27 16.21
C GLN A 328 -3.96 14.08 14.84
N ALA A 329 -4.68 12.98 14.60
CA ALA A 329 -5.46 12.73 13.41
C ALA A 329 -6.81 13.48 13.37
N GLY A 330 -7.16 14.24 14.41
CA GLY A 330 -8.40 14.98 14.52
C GLY A 330 -9.59 14.15 15.01
N GLU A 331 -9.31 12.95 15.55
CA GLU A 331 -10.32 12.13 16.21
C GLU A 331 -10.42 12.48 17.70
N THR A 332 -11.61 12.31 18.29
CA THR A 332 -11.75 12.39 19.74
C THR A 332 -11.08 11.16 20.37
N PRO A 333 -10.22 11.33 21.40
CA PRO A 333 -9.63 10.19 22.08
C PRO A 333 -10.71 9.28 22.67
N PRO A 334 -10.74 7.97 22.29
CA PRO A 334 -11.78 7.07 22.73
C PRO A 334 -11.46 6.43 24.10
N GLU A 335 -12.47 5.79 24.69
CA GLU A 335 -12.26 4.81 25.72
C GLU A 335 -11.76 3.49 25.08
N ILE A 336 -10.58 2.99 25.49
CA ILE A 336 -10.09 1.67 25.08
C ILE A 336 -10.37 0.67 26.19
N ARG A 337 -11.17 -0.35 25.90
CA ARG A 337 -11.57 -1.43 26.81
C ARG A 337 -10.73 -2.68 26.59
N PRO A 338 -10.62 -3.57 27.60
CA PRO A 338 -9.91 -4.83 27.47
C PRO A 338 -10.35 -5.67 26.27
N PHE A 339 -9.47 -6.61 25.91
CA PHE A 339 -9.64 -7.54 24.79
C PHE A 339 -11.04 -8.16 24.75
N ARG A 340 -11.59 -8.19 23.56
CA ARG A 340 -12.86 -8.82 23.24
C ARG A 340 -12.68 -9.81 22.08
N VAL A 341 -13.29 -10.99 22.20
CA VAL A 341 -13.43 -11.94 21.09
C VAL A 341 -14.56 -11.44 20.18
N TRP A 342 -14.30 -11.42 18.88
CA TRP A 342 -15.22 -10.93 17.84
C TRP A 342 -15.87 -12.06 17.06
#